data_9c22fafd77213029dc763d06b0c2d418
#
_entry.id   9c22fafd77213029dc763d06b0c2d418
#
_cell.length_a   1.000
_cell.length_b   1.000
_cell.length_c   1.000
_cell.angle_alpha   90.00
_cell.angle_beta   90.00
_cell.angle_gamma   90.00
#
_symmetry.space_group_name_H-M   'P 1'
#
loop_
_entity.id
_entity.type
_entity.pdbx_description
1 polymer ?
#
loop_
_entity_poly.entity_id
_entity_poly.type
_entity_poly.pdbx_seq_one_letter_code
_entity_poly.pdbx_strand_id
1 'polypeptide(L)'
;MQTFSKQERLCGKKQIDNLFARGESFKEGSFAVIWKTQKGNPEFPAQIMISIPKRNIAKANQRNLLKRLVREAYRKQKQTLYKALSKQEKQIIFAIIYLKSNIIKNKEVELEINVVLNRLIKQL
;
A
#
# COMPACT_ATOMS: atom_id res chain seq x y z
N MET A 1 2.34 4.44 -19.71
CA MET A 1 1.86 3.10 -19.30
C MET A 1 2.06 2.89 -17.81
N GLN A 2 1.03 2.45 -17.12
CA GLN A 2 1.10 2.20 -15.67
C GLN A 2 1.69 0.82 -15.42
N THR A 3 2.84 0.80 -14.75
CA THR A 3 3.53 -0.44 -14.39
C THR A 3 3.78 -0.45 -12.89
N PHE A 4 4.10 -1.61 -12.34
CA PHE A 4 4.49 -1.78 -10.96
C PHE A 4 5.90 -2.40 -10.94
N SER A 5 6.91 -1.54 -10.86
CA SER A 5 8.31 -1.97 -10.95
C SER A 5 8.84 -2.45 -9.60
N LYS A 6 10.00 -3.11 -9.64
CA LYS A 6 10.69 -3.59 -8.44
C LYS A 6 11.04 -2.45 -7.48
N GLN A 7 11.40 -1.28 -8.01
CA GLN A 7 11.76 -0.12 -7.20
C GLN A 7 10.57 0.47 -6.43
N GLU A 8 9.35 0.14 -6.83
CA GLU A 8 8.14 0.59 -6.13
C GLU A 8 7.76 -0.32 -4.97
N ARG A 9 8.43 -1.47 -4.81
CA ARG A 9 8.17 -2.40 -3.72
C ARG A 9 9.08 -2.11 -2.53
N LEU A 10 8.48 -2.07 -1.35
CA LEU A 10 9.22 -1.93 -0.11
C LEU A 10 9.66 -3.32 0.35
N CYS A 11 10.95 -3.60 0.35
CA CYS A 11 11.48 -4.93 0.70
C CYS A 11 12.69 -4.92 1.63
N GLY A 12 13.21 -3.78 2.00
CA GLY A 12 14.33 -3.73 2.97
C GLY A 12 13.85 -3.98 4.39
N LYS A 13 14.45 -4.96 5.08
CA LYS A 13 14.04 -5.30 6.46
C LYS A 13 14.15 -4.11 7.42
N LYS A 14 15.24 -3.36 7.36
CA LYS A 14 15.43 -2.18 8.20
C LYS A 14 14.38 -1.12 7.96
N GLN A 15 14.03 -0.90 6.69
CA GLN A 15 13.01 0.07 6.32
C GLN A 15 11.62 -0.36 6.81
N ILE A 16 11.32 -1.64 6.67
CA ILE A 16 10.05 -2.21 7.13
C ILE A 16 9.94 -2.12 8.65
N ASP A 17 10.99 -2.53 9.37
CA ASP A 17 11.01 -2.46 10.84
C ASP A 17 10.86 -1.01 11.32
N ASN A 18 11.55 -0.07 10.69
CA ASN A 18 11.46 1.34 11.03
C ASN A 18 10.05 1.90 10.75
N LEU A 19 9.44 1.49 9.63
CA LEU A 19 8.07 1.88 9.30
C LEU A 19 7.09 1.43 10.38
N PHE A 20 7.15 0.16 10.80
CA PHE A 20 6.25 -0.36 11.82
C PHE A 20 6.50 0.23 13.20
N ALA A 21 7.75 0.62 13.50
CA ALA A 21 8.10 1.22 14.78
C ALA A 21 7.73 2.70 14.88
N ARG A 22 7.81 3.45 13.77
CA ARG A 22 7.72 4.93 13.79
C ARG A 22 6.70 5.52 12.83
N GLY A 23 6.02 4.70 12.02
CA GLY A 23 5.05 5.19 11.06
C GLY A 23 3.75 5.61 11.71
N GLU A 24 3.02 6.48 11.01
CA GLU A 24 1.65 6.82 11.36
C GLU A 24 0.71 5.81 10.72
N SER A 25 -0.42 5.53 11.37
CA SER A 25 -1.33 4.50 10.89
C SER A 25 -2.78 4.95 10.91
N PHE A 26 -3.58 4.33 10.05
CA PHE A 26 -5.03 4.46 10.06
C PHE A 26 -5.67 3.17 9.56
N LYS A 27 -6.97 3.02 9.83
CA LYS A 27 -7.76 1.89 9.32
C LYS A 27 -8.84 2.43 8.39
N GLU A 28 -9.04 1.73 7.29
CA GLU A 28 -10.08 2.08 6.31
C GLU A 28 -10.65 0.81 5.69
N GLY A 29 -11.93 0.52 5.95
CA GLY A 29 -12.58 -0.68 5.44
C GLY A 29 -11.87 -1.96 5.85
N SER A 30 -11.48 -2.76 4.86
CA SER A 30 -10.80 -4.04 5.09
C SER A 30 -9.30 -3.91 5.34
N PHE A 31 -8.76 -2.70 5.37
CA PHE A 31 -7.32 -2.46 5.38
C PHE A 31 -6.88 -1.56 6.53
N ALA A 32 -5.69 -1.84 7.02
CA ALA A 32 -4.92 -0.89 7.83
C ALA A 32 -3.75 -0.40 6.98
N VAL A 33 -3.37 0.83 7.19
CA VAL A 33 -2.23 1.45 6.50
C VAL A 33 -1.29 2.04 7.53
N ILE A 34 0.00 1.79 7.37
CA ILE A 34 1.04 2.47 8.12
C ILE A 34 2.00 3.13 7.13
N TRP A 35 2.34 4.39 7.37
CA TRP A 35 3.14 5.15 6.42
C TRP A 35 4.12 6.07 7.13
N LYS A 36 5.17 6.42 6.41
CA LYS A 36 6.21 7.31 6.93
C LYS A 36 6.86 8.04 5.76
N THR A 37 7.17 9.33 5.96
CA THR A 37 7.98 10.07 4.98
C THR A 37 9.43 9.62 5.08
N GLN A 38 10.11 9.60 3.94
CA GLN A 38 11.51 9.19 3.89
C GLN A 38 12.15 9.76 2.63
N LYS A 39 13.46 10.00 2.69
CA LYS A 39 14.22 10.34 1.49
C LYS A 39 14.35 9.11 0.63
N GLY A 40 14.11 9.26 -0.68
CA GLY A 40 14.18 8.17 -1.63
C GLY A 40 14.41 8.67 -3.04
N ASN A 41 14.09 7.83 -4.00
CA ASN A 41 14.24 8.16 -5.41
C ASN A 41 13.04 9.00 -5.89
N PRO A 42 13.24 10.24 -6.39
CA PRO A 42 12.14 11.07 -6.90
C PRO A 42 11.34 10.41 -8.03
N GLU A 43 11.97 9.50 -8.78
CA GLU A 43 11.34 8.75 -9.84
C GLU A 43 10.29 7.78 -9.30
N PHE A 44 10.48 7.31 -8.07
CA PHE A 44 9.58 6.40 -7.37
C PHE A 44 9.23 7.00 -6.00
N PRO A 45 8.30 7.98 -5.97
CA PRO A 45 8.03 8.72 -4.74
C PRO A 45 7.38 7.90 -3.63
N ALA A 46 6.84 6.72 -3.95
CA ALA A 46 6.24 5.84 -2.96
C ALA A 46 6.72 4.41 -3.13
N GLN A 47 7.06 3.76 -2.02
CA GLN A 47 7.32 2.34 -1.97
C GLN A 47 6.28 1.66 -1.10
N ILE A 48 5.70 0.57 -1.58
CA ILE A 48 4.59 -0.12 -0.94
C ILE A 48 4.93 -1.56 -0.56
N MET A 49 4.45 -1.98 0.60
CA MET A 49 4.40 -3.38 1.02
C MET A 49 2.94 -3.78 1.19
N ILE A 50 2.58 -4.94 0.67
CA ILE A 50 1.22 -5.49 0.82
C ILE A 50 1.31 -6.72 1.72
N SER A 51 0.60 -6.70 2.83
CA SER A 51 0.60 -7.78 3.81
C SER A 51 -0.80 -8.38 3.96
N ILE A 52 -0.89 -9.70 3.75
CA ILE A 52 -2.10 -10.47 4.02
C ILE A 52 -1.73 -11.46 5.12
N PRO A 53 -2.01 -11.17 6.39
CA PRO A 53 -1.57 -12.02 7.49
C PRO A 53 -2.13 -13.44 7.38
N LYS A 54 -1.28 -14.42 7.65
CA LYS A 54 -1.64 -15.84 7.61
C LYS A 54 -2.77 -16.17 8.61
N ARG A 55 -2.80 -15.49 9.75
CA ARG A 55 -3.86 -15.66 10.75
C ARG A 55 -5.24 -15.26 10.22
N ASN A 56 -5.28 -14.33 9.26
CA ASN A 56 -6.55 -13.86 8.68
C ASN A 56 -6.97 -14.73 7.50
N ILE A 57 -6.05 -15.06 6.61
CA ILE A 57 -6.29 -15.90 5.42
C ILE A 57 -5.25 -17.02 5.46
N ALA A 58 -5.67 -18.21 5.90
CA ALA A 58 -4.75 -19.33 6.14
C ALA A 58 -4.15 -19.93 4.87
N LYS A 59 -4.93 -20.00 3.79
CA LYS A 59 -4.48 -20.65 2.55
C LYS A 59 -3.59 -19.73 1.74
N ALA A 60 -2.39 -20.21 1.40
CA ALA A 60 -1.40 -19.43 0.65
C ALA A 60 -1.90 -18.98 -0.72
N ASN A 61 -2.63 -19.86 -1.45
CA ASN A 61 -3.17 -19.49 -2.74
C ASN A 61 -4.19 -18.35 -2.66
N GLN A 62 -4.97 -18.29 -1.59
CA GLN A 62 -5.92 -17.21 -1.36
C GLN A 62 -5.21 -15.91 -1.00
N ARG A 63 -4.15 -15.99 -0.18
CA ARG A 63 -3.32 -14.81 0.11
C ARG A 63 -2.66 -14.25 -1.15
N ASN A 64 -2.15 -15.13 -2.00
CA ASN A 64 -1.51 -14.71 -3.26
C ASN A 64 -2.51 -14.06 -4.20
N LEU A 65 -3.72 -14.61 -4.29
CA LEU A 65 -4.79 -14.01 -5.08
C LEU A 65 -5.11 -12.59 -4.59
N LEU A 66 -5.29 -12.44 -3.29
CA LEU A 66 -5.65 -11.15 -2.70
C LEU A 66 -4.51 -10.12 -2.88
N LYS A 67 -3.26 -10.54 -2.70
CA LYS A 67 -2.10 -9.68 -2.97
C LYS A 67 -2.10 -9.18 -4.42
N ARG A 68 -2.41 -10.07 -5.36
CA ARG A 68 -2.49 -9.71 -6.77
C ARG A 68 -3.60 -8.70 -7.04
N LEU A 69 -4.76 -8.89 -6.43
CA LEU A 69 -5.88 -7.96 -6.58
C LEU A 69 -5.55 -6.57 -6.02
N VAL A 70 -4.93 -6.53 -4.84
CA VAL A 70 -4.51 -5.26 -4.22
C VAL A 70 -3.44 -4.57 -5.06
N ARG A 71 -2.45 -5.32 -5.51
CA ARG A 71 -1.37 -4.80 -6.36
C ARG A 71 -1.93 -4.21 -7.65
N GLU A 72 -2.86 -4.89 -8.28
CA GLU A 72 -3.48 -4.45 -9.52
C GLU A 72 -4.31 -3.19 -9.31
N ALA A 73 -5.09 -3.13 -8.25
CA ALA A 73 -5.87 -1.96 -7.89
C ALA A 73 -4.96 -0.74 -7.63
N TYR A 74 -3.88 -0.96 -6.92
CA TYR A 74 -2.87 0.08 -6.66
C TYR A 74 -2.22 0.56 -7.96
N ARG A 75 -1.79 -0.38 -8.79
CA ARG A 75 -1.13 -0.05 -10.07
C ARG A 75 -1.98 0.89 -10.92
N LYS A 76 -3.27 0.64 -10.98
CA LYS A 76 -4.21 1.45 -11.77
C LYS A 76 -4.44 2.84 -11.19
N GLN A 77 -4.26 3.01 -9.88
CA GLN A 77 -4.69 4.23 -9.18
C GLN A 77 -3.53 5.05 -8.61
N LYS A 78 -2.31 4.54 -8.64
CA LYS A 78 -1.16 5.16 -7.96
C LYS A 78 -0.80 6.56 -8.48
N GLN A 79 -1.18 6.91 -9.69
CA GLN A 79 -0.79 8.19 -10.29
C GLN A 79 -1.31 9.38 -9.47
N THR A 80 -2.48 9.28 -8.89
CA THR A 80 -3.03 10.32 -8.02
C THR A 80 -2.12 10.56 -6.80
N LEU A 81 -1.66 9.46 -6.20
CA LEU A 81 -0.73 9.53 -5.07
C LEU A 81 0.61 10.12 -5.50
N TYR A 82 1.15 9.66 -6.63
CA TYR A 82 2.43 10.13 -7.15
C TYR A 82 2.40 11.62 -7.47
N LYS A 83 1.32 12.10 -8.06
CA LYS A 83 1.14 13.53 -8.32
C LYS A 83 1.12 14.35 -7.04
N ALA A 84 0.41 13.89 -6.02
CA ALA A 84 0.34 14.57 -4.74
C ALA A 84 1.72 14.63 -4.06
N LEU A 85 2.46 13.52 -4.09
CA LEU A 85 3.80 13.46 -3.51
C LEU A 85 4.80 14.36 -4.24
N SER A 86 4.76 14.35 -5.58
CA SER A 86 5.63 15.20 -6.40
C SER A 86 5.37 16.67 -6.16
N LYS A 87 4.10 17.05 -6.04
CA LYS A 87 3.69 18.42 -5.78
C LYS A 87 4.21 18.94 -4.44
N GLN A 88 4.26 18.07 -3.44
CA GLN A 88 4.74 18.40 -2.10
C GLN A 88 6.23 18.11 -1.92
N GLU A 89 6.91 17.61 -2.94
CA GLU A 89 8.31 17.19 -2.90
C GLU A 89 8.58 16.18 -1.78
N LYS A 90 7.61 15.28 -1.55
CA LYS A 90 7.67 14.24 -0.52
C LYS A 90 7.86 12.85 -1.12
N GLN A 91 8.48 11.98 -0.34
CA GLN A 91 8.60 10.56 -0.65
C GLN A 91 8.18 9.79 0.59
N ILE A 92 7.49 8.68 0.39
CA ILE A 92 6.96 7.88 1.49
C ILE A 92 7.25 6.40 1.29
N ILE A 93 7.28 5.69 2.40
CA ILE A 93 7.13 4.23 2.43
C ILE A 93 5.84 3.93 3.17
N PHE A 94 5.12 2.90 2.74
CA PHE A 94 3.88 2.52 3.41
C PHE A 94 3.56 1.04 3.23
N ALA A 95 2.79 0.50 4.18
CA ALA A 95 2.30 -0.87 4.13
C ALA A 95 0.78 -0.86 4.15
N ILE A 96 0.18 -1.71 3.33
CA ILE A 96 -1.25 -1.98 3.35
C ILE A 96 -1.43 -3.39 3.93
N ILE A 97 -2.19 -3.49 5.02
CA ILE A 97 -2.38 -4.72 5.76
C ILE A 97 -3.86 -5.12 5.71
N TYR A 98 -4.14 -6.34 5.29
CA TYR A 98 -5.50 -6.85 5.21
C TYR A 98 -5.98 -7.29 6.58
N LEU A 99 -7.20 -6.88 6.97
CA LEU A 99 -7.72 -7.11 8.31
C LEU A 99 -8.82 -8.18 8.40
N LYS A 100 -9.43 -8.53 7.26
CA LYS A 100 -10.56 -9.47 7.26
C LYS A 100 -10.14 -10.92 7.15
N SER A 101 -11.02 -11.83 7.60
CA SER A 101 -10.80 -13.28 7.54
C SER A 101 -11.37 -13.93 6.30
N ASN A 102 -12.02 -13.17 5.43
CA ASN A 102 -12.59 -13.64 4.17
C ASN A 102 -12.11 -12.75 3.02
N ILE A 103 -12.15 -13.29 1.81
CA ILE A 103 -11.71 -12.55 0.62
C ILE A 103 -12.86 -11.70 0.10
N ILE A 104 -12.61 -10.41 -0.11
CA ILE A 104 -13.55 -9.51 -0.75
C ILE A 104 -13.41 -9.58 -2.27
N LYS A 105 -14.43 -9.16 -2.98
CA LYS A 105 -14.45 -9.21 -4.45
C LYS A 105 -13.52 -8.15 -5.05
N ASN A 106 -13.07 -8.40 -6.28
CA ASN A 106 -12.19 -7.50 -7.02
C ASN A 106 -12.71 -6.05 -7.02
N LYS A 107 -14.00 -5.88 -7.29
CA LYS A 107 -14.62 -4.57 -7.34
C LYS A 107 -14.53 -3.83 -6.00
N GLU A 108 -14.72 -4.56 -4.91
CA GLU A 108 -14.59 -4.02 -3.56
C GLU A 108 -13.14 -3.64 -3.25
N VAL A 109 -12.18 -4.47 -3.68
CA VAL A 109 -10.76 -4.15 -3.52
C VAL A 109 -10.43 -2.82 -4.20
N GLU A 110 -10.87 -2.63 -5.44
CA GLU A 110 -10.61 -1.40 -6.19
C GLU A 110 -11.21 -0.17 -5.48
N LEU A 111 -12.45 -0.28 -5.00
CA LEU A 111 -13.12 0.81 -4.30
C LEU A 111 -12.43 1.13 -2.97
N GLU A 112 -12.06 0.12 -2.19
CA GLU A 112 -11.41 0.33 -0.90
C GLU A 112 -10.00 0.88 -1.07
N ILE A 113 -9.24 0.44 -2.06
CA ILE A 113 -7.91 1.00 -2.36
C ILE A 113 -8.03 2.46 -2.78
N ASN A 114 -9.05 2.82 -3.55
CA ASN A 114 -9.32 4.21 -3.89
C ASN A 114 -9.49 5.08 -2.64
N VAL A 115 -10.31 4.62 -1.69
CA VAL A 115 -10.55 5.33 -0.42
C VAL A 115 -9.27 5.41 0.41
N VAL A 116 -8.51 4.32 0.48
CA VAL A 116 -7.23 4.26 1.18
C VAL A 116 -6.25 5.30 0.63
N LEU A 117 -6.07 5.34 -0.68
CA LEU A 117 -5.13 6.28 -1.31
C LEU A 117 -5.56 7.72 -1.13
N ASN A 118 -6.86 8.01 -1.26
CA ASN A 118 -7.36 9.37 -1.03
C ASN A 118 -7.15 9.82 0.42
N ARG A 119 -7.37 8.92 1.37
CA ARG A 119 -7.12 9.23 2.78
C ARG A 119 -5.63 9.44 3.07
N LEU A 120 -4.78 8.62 2.48
CA LEU A 120 -3.33 8.77 2.62
C LEU A 120 -2.87 10.13 2.09
N ILE A 121 -3.37 10.55 0.92
CA ILE A 121 -3.07 11.84 0.33
C ILE A 121 -3.47 12.99 1.27
N LYS A 122 -4.62 12.88 1.91
CA LYS A 122 -5.08 13.91 2.86
C LYS A 122 -4.20 14.04 4.09
N GLN A 123 -3.52 12.97 4.49
CA GLN A 123 -2.64 12.96 5.64
C GLN A 123 -1.23 13.47 5.32
N LEU A 124 -0.89 13.59 4.06
CA LEU A 124 0.40 14.15 3.64
C LEU A 124 0.39 15.69 3.75
#